data_d01413bc7b3ba557e7c487b0d57b9dea
#
_entry.id   d01413bc7b3ba557e7c487b0d57b9dea
#
_cell.length_a   1.000
_cell.length_b   1.000
_cell.length_c   1.000
_cell.angle_alpha   90.00
_cell.angle_beta   90.00
_cell.angle_gamma   90.00
#
_symmetry.space_group_name_H-M   'P 1'
#
loop_
_entity.id
_entity.type
_entity.pdbx_description
1 polymer ?
#
loop_
_entity_poly.entity_id
_entity_poly.type
_entity_poly.pdbx_seq_one_letter_code
_entity_poly.pdbx_strand_id
1 'polypeptide(L)'
;LEKPLESQLESQLNSPSVKPAVLLQQLIAIVVTISIVIALVIFGLRQLQASDPYIHDVLALNGDPTKGHAIFQMNCAGCHGLEANGRVGPSLLRVSSHKSKVGLIHQVISGKTPPMPQFQPSPQIMSDLLSYLETL
;
A
#
# COMPACT_ATOMS: atom_id res chain seq x y z
N LEU A 1 -56.68 -39.70 22.71
CA LEU A 1 -55.45 -40.20 22.03
C LEU A 1 -54.76 -39.15 21.13
N GLU A 2 -55.03 -37.80 21.32
CA GLU A 2 -54.45 -36.74 20.46
C GLU A 2 -53.63 -35.67 21.19
N LYS A 3 -53.09 -35.98 22.37
CA LYS A 3 -52.35 -34.99 23.20
C LYS A 3 -50.82 -34.95 23.11
N PRO A 4 -50.09 -35.77 22.34
CA PRO A 4 -48.63 -35.66 22.29
C PRO A 4 -48.10 -34.82 21.09
N LEU A 5 -48.90 -34.46 20.10
CA LEU A 5 -48.43 -33.73 18.94
C LEU A 5 -48.38 -32.21 19.14
N GLU A 6 -49.29 -31.64 19.89
CA GLU A 6 -49.34 -30.21 20.20
C GLU A 6 -48.18 -29.75 21.09
N SER A 7 -47.76 -30.56 22.07
CA SER A 7 -46.63 -30.24 22.97
C SER A 7 -45.26 -30.27 22.24
N GLN A 8 -45.17 -31.00 21.15
CA GLN A 8 -43.97 -31.06 20.33
C GLN A 8 -43.84 -29.84 19.36
N LEU A 9 -44.98 -29.32 18.89
CA LEU A 9 -45.00 -28.11 18.08
C LEU A 9 -44.67 -26.84 18.91
N GLU A 10 -45.17 -26.72 20.11
CA GLU A 10 -44.84 -25.58 21.00
C GLU A 10 -43.40 -25.55 21.43
N SER A 11 -42.75 -26.70 21.56
CA SER A 11 -41.33 -26.81 21.88
C SER A 11 -40.42 -26.34 20.73
N GLN A 12 -40.88 -26.40 19.50
CA GLN A 12 -40.11 -25.95 18.31
C GLN A 12 -40.26 -24.45 18.02
N LEU A 13 -41.35 -23.83 18.52
CA LEU A 13 -41.59 -22.38 18.36
C LEU A 13 -40.84 -21.51 19.37
N ASN A 14 -40.26 -22.11 20.39
CA ASN A 14 -39.49 -21.41 21.41
C ASN A 14 -37.97 -21.47 21.12
N SER A 15 -37.59 -21.26 19.86
CA SER A 15 -36.20 -20.93 19.54
C SER A 15 -35.82 -19.64 20.29
N PRO A 16 -34.68 -19.57 21.00
CA PRO A 16 -34.29 -18.36 21.69
C PRO A 16 -34.16 -17.24 20.64
N SER A 17 -35.10 -16.31 20.68
CA SER A 17 -35.01 -15.10 19.85
C SER A 17 -33.73 -14.38 20.25
N VAL A 18 -32.70 -14.51 19.46
CA VAL A 18 -31.42 -13.83 19.69
C VAL A 18 -31.75 -12.34 19.73
N LYS A 19 -31.59 -11.73 20.93
CA LYS A 19 -31.93 -10.33 21.14
C LYS A 19 -31.18 -9.50 20.09
N PRO A 20 -31.83 -8.58 19.36
CA PRO A 20 -31.19 -7.81 18.28
C PRO A 20 -29.93 -7.08 18.75
N ALA A 21 -29.87 -6.71 20.03
CA ALA A 21 -28.69 -6.13 20.66
C ALA A 21 -27.47 -7.07 20.69
N VAL A 22 -27.68 -8.38 20.89
CA VAL A 22 -26.59 -9.38 20.90
C VAL A 22 -26.06 -9.60 19.49
N LEU A 23 -26.94 -9.65 18.48
CA LEU A 23 -26.54 -9.74 17.07
C LEU A 23 -25.73 -8.51 16.65
N LEU A 24 -26.18 -7.32 17.01
CA LEU A 24 -25.46 -6.09 16.73
C LEU A 24 -24.07 -6.08 17.40
N GLN A 25 -23.98 -6.50 18.65
CA GLN A 25 -22.71 -6.59 19.37
C GLN A 25 -21.74 -7.60 18.73
N GLN A 26 -22.24 -8.76 18.28
CA GLN A 26 -21.45 -9.75 17.58
C GLN A 26 -20.95 -9.22 16.21
N LEU A 27 -21.80 -8.53 15.46
CA LEU A 27 -21.41 -7.92 14.18
C LEU A 27 -20.33 -6.85 14.38
N ILE A 28 -20.47 -5.99 15.40
CA ILE A 28 -19.44 -4.99 15.74
C ILE A 28 -18.12 -5.69 16.09
N ALA A 29 -18.16 -6.72 16.91
CA ALA A 29 -16.95 -7.47 17.28
C ALA A 29 -16.26 -8.09 16.07
N ILE A 30 -17.02 -8.66 15.12
CA ILE A 30 -16.49 -9.23 13.88
C ILE A 30 -15.84 -8.14 13.03
N VAL A 31 -16.49 -7.00 12.85
CA VAL A 31 -15.94 -5.89 12.06
C VAL A 31 -14.65 -5.35 12.67
N VAL A 32 -14.61 -5.20 14.00
CA VAL A 32 -13.41 -4.73 14.71
C VAL A 32 -12.26 -5.74 14.57
N THR A 33 -12.52 -7.03 14.73
CA THR A 33 -11.48 -8.06 14.57
C THR A 33 -10.93 -8.11 13.14
N ILE A 34 -11.79 -8.05 12.14
CA ILE A 34 -11.37 -8.01 10.72
C ILE A 34 -10.51 -6.77 10.46
N SER A 35 -10.92 -5.60 10.97
CA SER A 35 -10.17 -4.35 10.80
C SER A 35 -8.77 -4.43 11.42
N ILE A 36 -8.64 -5.02 12.60
CA ILE A 36 -7.35 -5.23 13.27
C ILE A 36 -6.46 -6.18 12.44
N VAL A 37 -7.02 -7.29 11.96
CA VAL A 37 -6.26 -8.25 11.13
C VAL A 37 -5.75 -7.58 9.85
N ILE A 38 -6.60 -6.83 9.16
CA ILE A 38 -6.21 -6.09 7.96
C ILE A 38 -5.07 -5.09 8.27
N ALA A 39 -5.20 -4.34 9.36
CA ALA A 39 -4.18 -3.38 9.78
C ALA A 39 -2.83 -4.06 10.07
N LEU A 40 -2.84 -5.21 10.76
CA LEU A 40 -1.64 -6.00 11.05
C LEU A 40 -1.00 -6.57 9.78
N VAL A 41 -1.80 -7.06 8.83
CA VAL A 41 -1.31 -7.55 7.53
C VAL A 41 -0.66 -6.42 6.74
N ILE A 42 -1.32 -5.25 6.64
CA ILE A 42 -0.77 -4.10 5.94
C ILE A 42 0.54 -3.63 6.60
N PHE A 43 0.58 -3.59 7.93
CA PHE A 43 1.78 -3.23 8.68
C PHE A 43 2.92 -4.22 8.42
N GLY A 44 2.64 -5.52 8.48
CA GLY A 44 3.63 -6.58 8.19
C GLY A 44 4.19 -6.50 6.77
N LEU A 45 3.32 -6.31 5.77
CA LEU A 45 3.75 -6.15 4.37
C LEU A 45 4.64 -4.90 4.17
N ARG A 46 4.33 -3.79 4.85
CA ARG A 46 5.18 -2.59 4.81
C ARG A 46 6.55 -2.81 5.44
N GLN A 47 6.62 -3.57 6.53
CA GLN A 47 7.89 -3.91 7.17
C GLN A 47 8.75 -4.80 6.28
N LEU A 48 8.15 -5.79 5.59
CA LEU A 48 8.87 -6.65 4.64
C LEU A 48 9.46 -5.84 3.47
N GLN A 49 8.73 -4.85 2.95
CA GLN A 49 9.24 -3.98 1.88
C GLN A 49 10.39 -3.07 2.34
N ALA A 50 10.33 -2.59 3.57
CA ALA A 50 11.42 -1.79 4.17
C ALA A 50 12.66 -2.62 4.50
N SER A 51 12.53 -3.95 4.55
CA SER A 51 13.62 -4.89 4.85
C SER A 51 14.38 -5.37 3.59
N ASP A 52 14.02 -4.86 2.39
CA ASP A 52 14.76 -5.15 1.16
C ASP A 52 16.19 -4.58 1.29
N PRO A 53 17.25 -5.41 1.20
CA PRO A 53 18.63 -4.96 1.32
C PRO A 53 18.98 -3.81 0.37
N TYR A 54 18.50 -3.85 -0.86
CA TYR A 54 18.71 -2.77 -1.82
C TYR A 54 18.13 -1.45 -1.35
N ILE A 55 16.89 -1.45 -0.84
CA ILE A 55 16.24 -0.24 -0.31
C ILE A 55 16.98 0.29 0.89
N HIS A 56 17.43 -0.59 1.78
CA HIS A 56 18.25 -0.21 2.94
C HIS A 56 19.54 0.48 2.49
N ASP A 57 20.26 -0.10 1.51
CA ASP A 57 21.49 0.46 0.98
C ASP A 57 21.27 1.84 0.35
N VAL A 58 20.20 2.00 -0.46
CA VAL A 58 19.83 3.29 -1.05
C VAL A 58 19.58 4.35 0.02
N LEU A 59 18.83 4.01 1.06
CA LEU A 59 18.44 4.95 2.11
C LEU A 59 19.60 5.29 3.07
N ALA A 60 20.63 4.45 3.14
CA ALA A 60 21.84 4.69 3.92
C ALA A 60 22.81 5.67 3.24
N LEU A 61 22.62 5.96 1.95
CA LEU A 61 23.48 6.83 1.16
C LEU A 61 22.95 8.27 1.13
N ASN A 62 23.86 9.23 0.99
CA ASN A 62 23.52 10.62 0.71
C ASN A 62 23.50 10.83 -0.81
N GLY A 63 22.33 11.12 -1.36
CA GLY A 63 22.15 11.39 -2.77
C GLY A 63 22.47 12.85 -3.13
N ASP A 64 22.93 13.06 -4.36
CA ASP A 64 23.19 14.37 -4.94
C ASP A 64 22.02 14.73 -5.91
N PRO A 65 21.18 15.73 -5.61
CA PRO A 65 20.05 16.09 -6.47
C PRO A 65 20.47 16.58 -7.86
N THR A 66 21.66 17.14 -8.01
CA THR A 66 22.17 17.57 -9.34
C THR A 66 22.44 16.37 -10.23
N LYS A 67 23.08 15.34 -9.69
CA LYS A 67 23.26 14.06 -10.41
C LYS A 67 21.94 13.37 -10.63
N GLY A 68 21.05 13.40 -9.64
CA GLY A 68 19.69 12.86 -9.74
C GLY A 68 18.89 13.50 -10.87
N HIS A 69 19.01 14.81 -11.06
CA HIS A 69 18.40 15.51 -12.20
C HIS A 69 18.93 14.97 -13.54
N ALA A 70 20.25 14.81 -13.68
CA ALA A 70 20.82 14.25 -14.91
C ALA A 70 20.33 12.81 -15.18
N ILE A 71 20.24 11.98 -14.13
CA ILE A 71 19.67 10.61 -14.22
C ILE A 71 18.22 10.66 -14.66
N PHE A 72 17.42 11.56 -14.09
CA PHE A 72 16.02 11.77 -14.44
C PHE A 72 15.87 12.17 -15.92
N GLN A 73 16.66 13.12 -16.40
CA GLN A 73 16.64 13.57 -17.79
C GLN A 73 16.91 12.42 -18.77
N MET A 74 17.85 11.55 -18.46
CA MET A 74 18.21 10.44 -19.33
C MET A 74 17.19 9.29 -19.33
N ASN A 75 16.52 9.00 -18.20
CA ASN A 75 15.75 7.79 -18.03
C ASN A 75 14.24 8.03 -17.84
N CYS A 76 13.84 9.18 -17.34
CA CYS A 76 12.47 9.41 -16.87
C CYS A 76 11.74 10.52 -17.66
N ALA A 77 12.47 11.55 -18.09
CA ALA A 77 11.91 12.75 -18.71
C ALA A 77 11.14 12.47 -20.02
N GLY A 78 11.50 11.41 -20.75
CA GLY A 78 10.78 11.00 -21.95
C GLY A 78 9.30 10.72 -21.71
N CYS A 79 8.95 10.17 -20.53
CA CYS A 79 7.59 9.88 -20.14
C CYS A 79 7.01 10.91 -19.16
N HIS A 80 7.81 11.44 -18.25
CA HIS A 80 7.33 12.32 -17.17
C HIS A 80 7.47 13.82 -17.48
N GLY A 81 8.03 14.18 -18.65
CA GLY A 81 8.31 15.56 -19.04
C GLY A 81 9.65 16.05 -18.49
N LEU A 82 10.29 16.99 -19.21
CA LEU A 82 11.60 17.56 -18.82
C LEU A 82 11.54 18.22 -17.44
N GLU A 83 10.43 18.87 -17.13
CA GLU A 83 10.18 19.55 -15.86
C GLU A 83 9.38 18.67 -14.90
N ALA A 84 9.34 17.35 -15.10
CA ALA A 84 8.58 16.40 -14.31
C ALA A 84 7.07 16.72 -14.18
N ASN A 85 6.53 17.53 -15.08
CA ASN A 85 5.13 18.00 -15.07
C ASN A 85 4.14 17.00 -15.69
N GLY A 86 4.63 15.85 -16.18
CA GLY A 86 3.84 14.80 -16.83
C GLY A 86 3.82 14.94 -18.35
N ARG A 87 3.67 13.78 -19.04
CA ARG A 87 3.50 13.69 -20.49
C ARG A 87 2.76 12.40 -20.83
N VAL A 88 3.45 11.27 -21.00
CA VAL A 88 2.87 9.92 -21.10
C VAL A 88 2.64 9.37 -19.70
N GLY A 89 3.61 9.57 -18.81
CA GLY A 89 3.49 9.30 -17.39
C GLY A 89 2.88 10.49 -16.64
N PRO A 90 2.45 10.27 -15.38
CA PRO A 90 1.88 11.32 -14.55
C PRO A 90 2.92 12.38 -14.17
N SER A 91 2.42 13.54 -13.72
CA SER A 91 3.26 14.56 -13.08
C SER A 91 3.91 14.00 -11.81
N LEU A 92 5.19 14.32 -11.62
CA LEU A 92 5.95 13.97 -10.41
C LEU A 92 6.16 15.18 -9.48
N LEU A 93 5.58 16.32 -9.83
CA LEU A 93 5.64 17.52 -8.98
C LEU A 93 5.04 17.21 -7.61
N ARG A 94 5.79 17.50 -6.56
CA ARG A 94 5.45 17.21 -5.16
C ARG A 94 5.19 15.71 -4.87
N VAL A 95 5.82 14.82 -5.63
CA VAL A 95 5.63 13.37 -5.45
C VAL A 95 6.00 12.91 -4.04
N SER A 96 6.98 13.53 -3.41
CA SER A 96 7.40 13.28 -2.04
C SER A 96 6.36 13.63 -0.97
N SER A 97 5.37 14.47 -1.31
CA SER A 97 4.29 14.83 -0.36
C SER A 97 3.24 13.72 -0.19
N HIS A 98 3.15 12.78 -1.12
CA HIS A 98 2.13 11.71 -1.11
C HIS A 98 2.69 10.30 -1.31
N LYS A 99 4.00 10.16 -1.59
CA LYS A 99 4.70 8.87 -1.64
C LYS A 99 5.91 8.90 -0.71
N SER A 100 6.06 7.85 0.09
CA SER A 100 7.25 7.66 0.93
C SER A 100 8.49 7.35 0.07
N LYS A 101 9.70 7.60 0.61
CA LYS A 101 10.98 7.23 -0.05
C LYS A 101 11.00 5.76 -0.49
N VAL A 102 10.64 4.84 0.40
CA VAL A 102 10.52 3.41 0.11
C VAL A 102 9.53 3.16 -1.03
N GLY A 103 8.39 3.84 -1.01
CA GLY A 103 7.38 3.73 -2.05
C GLY A 103 7.85 4.25 -3.41
N LEU A 104 8.66 5.32 -3.45
CA LEU A 104 9.26 5.83 -4.68
C LEU A 104 10.29 4.84 -5.24
N ILE A 105 11.22 4.36 -4.41
CA ILE A 105 12.21 3.36 -4.82
C ILE A 105 11.48 2.12 -5.38
N HIS A 106 10.50 1.61 -4.64
CA HIS A 106 9.74 0.43 -5.05
C HIS A 106 9.01 0.62 -6.39
N GLN A 107 8.43 1.81 -6.62
CA GLN A 107 7.78 2.15 -7.89
C GLN A 107 8.75 2.07 -9.05
N VAL A 108 9.96 2.63 -8.87
CA VAL A 108 10.99 2.70 -9.92
C VAL A 108 11.56 1.32 -10.23
N ILE A 109 11.88 0.51 -9.20
CA ILE A 109 12.53 -0.80 -9.40
C ILE A 109 11.56 -1.90 -9.81
N SER A 110 10.25 -1.75 -9.56
CA SER A 110 9.31 -2.86 -9.76
C SER A 110 8.71 -2.95 -11.15
N GLY A 111 8.59 -1.83 -11.88
CA GLY A 111 7.89 -1.78 -13.16
C GLY A 111 6.43 -2.25 -13.11
N LYS A 112 5.81 -2.25 -11.91
CA LYS A 112 4.44 -2.78 -11.71
C LYS A 112 3.34 -1.96 -12.35
N THR A 113 3.65 -0.77 -12.81
CA THR A 113 2.67 0.14 -13.42
C THR A 113 3.00 0.34 -14.91
N PRO A 114 2.58 -0.56 -15.81
CA PRO A 114 2.80 -0.38 -17.23
C PRO A 114 2.18 0.95 -17.73
N PRO A 115 2.81 1.64 -18.68
CA PRO A 115 3.99 1.27 -19.44
C PRO A 115 5.35 1.67 -18.81
N MET A 116 5.41 2.03 -17.53
CA MET A 116 6.65 2.37 -16.83
C MET A 116 7.59 1.16 -16.78
N PRO A 117 8.81 1.24 -17.34
CA PRO A 117 9.76 0.12 -17.29
C PRO A 117 10.38 -0.02 -15.90
N GLN A 118 10.92 -1.20 -15.61
CA GLN A 118 11.79 -1.40 -14.45
C GLN A 118 13.09 -0.63 -14.62
N PHE A 119 13.51 0.03 -13.54
CA PHE A 119 14.82 0.69 -13.49
C PHE A 119 15.45 0.44 -12.12
N GLN A 120 16.45 -0.43 -12.08
CA GLN A 120 17.17 -0.81 -10.85
C GLN A 120 18.67 -0.55 -11.03
N PRO A 121 19.12 0.70 -10.89
CA PRO A 121 20.54 1.08 -10.97
C PRO A 121 21.27 0.68 -9.67
N SER A 122 22.57 1.04 -9.57
CA SER A 122 23.29 0.91 -8.31
C SER A 122 22.61 1.74 -7.18
N PRO A 123 22.77 1.36 -5.91
CA PRO A 123 22.17 2.10 -4.79
C PRO A 123 22.52 3.60 -4.78
N GLN A 124 23.74 3.98 -5.17
CA GLN A 124 24.13 5.40 -5.23
C GLN A 124 23.35 6.17 -6.31
N ILE A 125 23.21 5.61 -7.51
CA ILE A 125 22.44 6.22 -8.59
C ILE A 125 20.97 6.39 -8.19
N MET A 126 20.40 5.40 -7.51
CA MET A 126 19.03 5.49 -7.00
C MET A 126 18.90 6.52 -5.89
N SER A 127 19.89 6.64 -5.00
CA SER A 127 19.92 7.66 -3.94
C SER A 127 19.99 9.08 -4.54
N ASP A 128 20.82 9.28 -5.58
CA ASP A 128 20.90 10.55 -6.30
C ASP A 128 19.55 10.90 -6.95
N LEU A 129 18.93 9.94 -7.66
CA LEU A 129 17.61 10.12 -8.27
C LEU A 129 16.54 10.44 -7.22
N LEU A 130 16.52 9.72 -6.11
CA LEU A 130 15.57 9.95 -5.00
C LEU A 130 15.72 11.37 -4.45
N SER A 131 16.95 11.83 -4.23
CA SER A 131 17.23 13.18 -3.75
C SER A 131 16.68 14.25 -4.70
N TYR A 132 16.78 14.05 -6.01
CA TYR A 132 16.17 14.95 -6.99
C TYR A 132 14.64 14.93 -6.92
N LEU A 133 14.02 13.74 -6.89
CA LEU A 133 12.56 13.60 -6.79
C LEU A 133 11.97 14.25 -5.54
N GLU A 134 12.76 14.37 -4.48
CA GLU A 134 12.36 15.06 -3.25
C GLU A 134 12.39 16.60 -3.40
N THR A 135 13.05 17.13 -4.41
CA THR A 135 13.08 18.58 -4.70
C THR A 135 11.90 19.04 -5.55
N LEU A 136 11.17 18.12 -6.16
CA LEU A 136 10.01 18.40 -7.02
C LEU A 136 8.77 18.70 -6.16
#